data_9692b091c8415103de1546517ad39917
#
_entry.id   9692b091c8415103de1546517ad39917
#
_cell.length_a   1.000
_cell.length_b   1.000
_cell.length_c   1.000
_cell.angle_alpha   90.00
_cell.angle_beta   90.00
_cell.angle_gamma   90.00
#
_symmetry.space_group_name_H-M   'P 1'
#
loop_
_entity.id
_entity.type
_entity.pdbx_description
1 polymer ?
#
loop_
_entity_poly.entity_id
_entity_poly.type
_entity_poly.pdbx_seq_one_letter_code
_entity_poly.pdbx_strand_id
1 'polypeptide(L)'
;MGLFDKLKKSLAKTKESINEKFNTVLKTFKKIDDDLFDELEEVLITSDLGVNTSMDIIEKLRQAAKEKKLRDSYELKSELNKIMSDILTEGSGSEIELQGTPAVIMVIGVNGVGKTTSIGKIANMYRNQGKSVLIAAADTFRAAAIEQLEVWSERAGVDIIKQQEGSDPAAVIYDAVNAAKSRNIDILLCDTAGRLHNKKNLMEELKKIYKILNRELPNSSKEVLLVDRKSVV
;
A
#
# COMPACT_ATOMS: atom_id res chain seq x y z
N MET A 1 -10.39 -5.50 23.01
CA MET A 1 -10.44 -4.47 21.96
C MET A 1 -9.50 -4.87 20.85
N GLY A 2 -10.07 -5.26 19.71
CA GLY A 2 -9.29 -5.79 18.60
C GLY A 2 -8.47 -4.70 17.88
N LEU A 3 -7.44 -5.14 17.17
CA LEU A 3 -6.58 -4.26 16.36
C LEU A 3 -7.43 -3.45 15.33
N PHE A 4 -8.50 -4.06 14.83
CA PHE A 4 -9.48 -3.43 13.94
C PHE A 4 -10.23 -2.26 14.59
N ASP A 5 -10.52 -2.34 15.89
CA ASP A 5 -11.20 -1.24 16.62
C ASP A 5 -10.28 -0.02 16.79
N LYS A 6 -8.97 -0.26 16.99
CA LYS A 6 -7.98 0.82 17.06
C LYS A 6 -7.75 1.48 15.69
N LEU A 7 -7.68 0.69 14.61
CA LEU A 7 -7.60 1.19 13.24
C LEU A 7 -8.86 1.98 12.85
N LYS A 8 -10.04 1.47 13.18
CA LYS A 8 -11.31 2.16 12.93
C LYS A 8 -11.41 3.48 13.68
N LYS A 9 -10.93 3.53 14.93
CA LYS A 9 -10.85 4.79 15.71
C LYS A 9 -9.83 5.79 15.17
N SER A 10 -8.67 5.32 14.69
CA SER A 10 -7.65 6.19 14.09
C SER A 10 -8.12 6.79 12.77
N LEU A 11 -8.72 5.96 11.90
CA LEU A 11 -9.31 6.42 10.63
C LEU A 11 -10.54 7.31 10.85
N ALA A 12 -11.31 7.11 11.93
CA ALA A 12 -12.44 7.96 12.27
C ALA A 12 -12.03 9.40 12.54
N LYS A 13 -10.94 9.63 13.27
CA LYS A 13 -10.43 11.00 13.55
C LYS A 13 -10.00 11.74 12.29
N THR A 14 -9.26 11.08 11.39
CA THR A 14 -8.85 11.69 10.11
C THR A 14 -10.07 11.98 9.23
N LYS A 15 -11.02 11.05 9.16
CA LYS A 15 -12.28 11.22 8.45
C LYS A 15 -13.11 12.36 9.04
N GLU A 16 -13.19 12.47 10.36
CA GLU A 16 -13.89 13.56 11.06
C GLU A 16 -13.25 14.91 10.74
N SER A 17 -11.93 15.05 10.86
CA SER A 17 -11.21 16.29 10.57
C SER A 17 -11.41 16.78 9.12
N ILE A 18 -11.30 15.89 8.15
CA ILE A 18 -11.55 16.24 6.74
C ILE A 18 -13.03 16.59 6.53
N ASN A 19 -13.94 15.78 7.06
CA ASN A 19 -15.38 16.06 6.97
C ASN A 19 -15.79 17.37 7.64
N GLU A 20 -15.18 17.74 8.77
CA GLU A 20 -15.44 19.01 9.44
C GLU A 20 -15.00 20.20 8.59
N LYS A 21 -13.82 20.15 7.98
CA LYS A 21 -13.35 21.18 7.06
C LYS A 21 -14.30 21.36 5.88
N PHE A 22 -14.65 20.26 5.20
CA PHE A 22 -15.60 20.29 4.10
C PHE A 22 -16.97 20.81 4.52
N ASN A 23 -17.51 20.35 5.66
CA ASN A 23 -18.79 20.80 6.15
C ASN A 23 -18.77 22.29 6.52
N THR A 24 -17.65 22.82 6.97
CA THR A 24 -17.49 24.25 7.28
C THR A 24 -17.56 25.08 6.01
N VAL A 25 -16.80 24.71 4.97
CA VAL A 25 -16.87 25.38 3.67
C VAL A 25 -18.27 25.31 3.09
N LEU A 26 -18.86 24.11 3.00
CA LEU A 26 -20.20 23.90 2.43
C LEU A 26 -21.31 24.65 3.20
N LYS A 27 -21.15 24.91 4.50
CA LYS A 27 -22.11 25.73 5.29
C LYS A 27 -21.94 27.22 5.06
N THR A 28 -20.74 27.68 4.75
CA THR A 28 -20.42 29.10 4.53
C THR A 28 -21.00 29.57 3.20
N PHE A 29 -20.97 28.71 2.18
CA PHE A 29 -21.45 29.06 0.84
C PHE A 29 -22.92 28.64 0.63
N LYS A 30 -23.74 29.61 0.25
CA LYS A 30 -25.17 29.39 -0.05
C LYS A 30 -25.43 29.02 -1.51
N LYS A 31 -24.44 29.17 -2.36
CA LYS A 31 -24.52 28.90 -3.81
C LYS A 31 -23.33 28.06 -4.24
N ILE A 32 -23.54 27.30 -5.29
CA ILE A 32 -22.46 26.57 -5.97
C ILE A 32 -21.88 27.52 -7.02
N ASP A 33 -20.82 28.21 -6.67
CA ASP A 33 -20.10 29.19 -7.49
C ASP A 33 -18.59 28.89 -7.50
N ASP A 34 -17.83 29.69 -8.24
CA ASP A 34 -16.39 29.46 -8.39
C ASP A 34 -15.64 29.62 -7.05
N ASP A 35 -16.06 30.54 -6.20
CA ASP A 35 -15.44 30.76 -4.90
C ASP A 35 -15.56 29.52 -4.00
N LEU A 36 -16.70 28.83 -4.04
CA LEU A 36 -16.88 27.55 -3.32
C LEU A 36 -15.91 26.47 -3.82
N PHE A 37 -15.70 26.35 -5.13
CA PHE A 37 -14.79 25.35 -5.68
C PHE A 37 -13.33 25.65 -5.31
N ASP A 38 -12.93 26.91 -5.30
CA ASP A 38 -11.58 27.33 -4.91
C ASP A 38 -11.29 27.02 -3.44
N GLU A 39 -12.25 27.27 -2.54
CA GLU A 39 -12.16 26.89 -1.13
C GLU A 39 -12.11 25.36 -0.92
N LEU A 40 -12.88 24.60 -1.70
CA LEU A 40 -12.83 23.13 -1.66
C LEU A 40 -11.47 22.60 -2.15
N GLU A 41 -10.87 23.23 -3.16
CA GLU A 41 -9.53 22.91 -3.64
C GLU A 41 -8.49 23.12 -2.55
N GLU A 42 -8.54 24.26 -1.85
CA GLU A 42 -7.64 24.56 -0.73
C GLU A 42 -7.78 23.52 0.40
N VAL A 43 -9.00 23.11 0.71
CA VAL A 43 -9.25 22.04 1.70
C VAL A 43 -8.62 20.73 1.27
N LEU A 44 -8.72 20.34 0.00
CA LEU A 44 -8.10 19.12 -0.52
C LEU A 44 -6.57 19.18 -0.44
N ILE A 45 -5.97 20.30 -0.87
CA ILE A 45 -4.52 20.51 -0.85
C ILE A 45 -4.00 20.47 0.61
N THR A 46 -4.65 21.20 1.52
CA THR A 46 -4.28 21.25 2.95
C THR A 46 -4.55 19.94 3.70
N SER A 47 -5.30 19.03 3.07
CA SER A 47 -5.51 17.67 3.55
C SER A 47 -4.53 16.64 2.95
N ASP A 48 -3.43 17.14 2.32
CA ASP A 48 -2.33 16.34 1.78
C ASP A 48 -2.69 15.43 0.58
N LEU A 49 -3.72 15.74 -0.18
CA LEU A 49 -4.04 14.98 -1.41
C LEU A 49 -3.07 15.32 -2.55
N GLY A 50 -2.32 16.41 -2.41
CA GLY A 50 -1.43 16.94 -3.45
C GLY A 50 -2.16 17.82 -4.47
N VAL A 51 -1.45 18.79 -5.02
CA VAL A 51 -2.03 19.84 -5.88
C VAL A 51 -2.69 19.25 -7.12
N ASN A 52 -1.99 18.40 -7.87
CA ASN A 52 -2.51 17.86 -9.14
C ASN A 52 -3.80 17.03 -8.93
N THR A 53 -3.82 16.18 -7.90
CA THR A 53 -5.00 15.36 -7.59
C THR A 53 -6.17 16.25 -7.13
N SER A 54 -5.91 17.28 -6.34
CA SER A 54 -6.92 18.23 -5.89
C SER A 54 -7.56 18.98 -7.05
N MET A 55 -6.75 19.49 -7.97
CA MET A 55 -7.21 20.16 -9.19
C MET A 55 -8.07 19.23 -10.07
N ASP A 56 -7.63 17.98 -10.30
CA ASP A 56 -8.39 17.00 -11.08
C ASP A 56 -9.75 16.68 -10.44
N ILE A 57 -9.80 16.51 -9.12
CA ILE A 57 -11.05 16.28 -8.38
C ILE A 57 -12.00 17.49 -8.54
N ILE A 58 -11.50 18.71 -8.36
CA ILE A 58 -12.31 19.92 -8.45
C ILE A 58 -12.81 20.17 -9.87
N GLU A 59 -11.99 19.92 -10.91
CA GLU A 59 -12.42 20.05 -12.29
C GLU A 59 -13.56 19.06 -12.62
N LYS A 60 -13.41 17.79 -12.22
CA LYS A 60 -14.47 16.78 -12.36
C LYS A 60 -15.73 17.18 -11.59
N LEU A 61 -15.58 17.76 -10.40
CA LEU A 61 -16.72 18.22 -9.59
C LEU A 61 -17.44 19.42 -10.22
N ARG A 62 -16.71 20.39 -10.79
CA ARG A 62 -17.27 21.53 -11.53
C ARG A 62 -18.08 21.03 -12.76
N GLN A 63 -17.51 20.09 -13.49
CA GLN A 63 -18.20 19.49 -14.64
C GLN A 63 -19.47 18.77 -14.21
N ALA A 64 -19.38 17.89 -13.21
CA ALA A 64 -20.52 17.17 -12.69
C ALA A 64 -21.63 18.10 -12.13
N ALA A 65 -21.25 19.18 -11.46
CA ALA A 65 -22.19 20.17 -10.94
C ALA A 65 -23.00 20.83 -12.06
N LYS A 66 -22.38 21.17 -13.19
CA LYS A 66 -23.03 21.73 -14.38
C LYS A 66 -23.94 20.70 -15.08
N GLU A 67 -23.43 19.50 -15.35
CA GLU A 67 -24.16 18.46 -16.07
C GLU A 67 -25.39 17.96 -15.31
N LYS A 68 -25.21 17.70 -14.00
CA LYS A 68 -26.28 17.19 -13.11
C LYS A 68 -27.15 18.28 -12.52
N LYS A 69 -26.81 19.56 -12.75
CA LYS A 69 -27.50 20.74 -12.21
C LYS A 69 -27.66 20.65 -10.69
N LEU A 70 -26.55 20.36 -10.00
CA LEU A 70 -26.54 20.24 -8.53
C LEU A 70 -27.00 21.56 -7.91
N ARG A 71 -27.84 21.48 -6.88
CA ARG A 71 -28.53 22.67 -6.32
C ARG A 71 -28.11 23.01 -4.91
N ASP A 72 -27.63 22.04 -4.17
CA ASP A 72 -27.29 22.23 -2.77
C ASP A 72 -25.96 21.58 -2.37
N SER A 73 -25.51 21.90 -1.19
CA SER A 73 -24.24 21.42 -0.64
C SER A 73 -24.24 19.91 -0.34
N TYR A 74 -25.39 19.30 -0.14
CA TYR A 74 -25.50 17.88 0.12
C TYR A 74 -25.27 17.07 -1.17
N GLU A 75 -25.92 17.49 -2.27
CA GLU A 75 -25.70 16.90 -3.59
C GLU A 75 -24.25 17.05 -4.03
N LEU A 76 -23.66 18.24 -3.83
CA LEU A 76 -22.26 18.49 -4.17
C LEU A 76 -21.30 17.59 -3.38
N LYS A 77 -21.52 17.41 -2.07
CA LYS A 77 -20.74 16.52 -1.23
C LYS A 77 -20.87 15.07 -1.62
N SER A 78 -22.06 14.64 -1.99
CA SER A 78 -22.32 13.28 -2.46
C SER A 78 -21.55 12.99 -3.75
N GLU A 79 -21.56 13.95 -4.68
CA GLU A 79 -20.82 13.84 -5.94
C GLU A 79 -19.30 13.86 -5.73
N LEU A 80 -18.79 14.72 -4.86
CA LEU A 80 -17.37 14.74 -4.47
C LEU A 80 -16.91 13.39 -3.92
N ASN A 81 -17.69 12.80 -3.00
CA ASN A 81 -17.38 11.48 -2.45
C ASN A 81 -17.36 10.40 -3.54
N LYS A 82 -18.28 10.50 -4.51
CA LYS A 82 -18.33 9.58 -5.65
C LYS A 82 -17.09 9.72 -6.53
N ILE A 83 -16.72 10.94 -6.91
CA ILE A 83 -15.51 11.21 -7.72
C ILE A 83 -14.26 10.67 -7.04
N MET A 84 -14.11 10.93 -5.73
CA MET A 84 -12.97 10.42 -4.95
C MET A 84 -12.96 8.88 -4.88
N SER A 85 -14.13 8.27 -4.71
CA SER A 85 -14.27 6.81 -4.72
C SER A 85 -13.93 6.22 -6.09
N ASP A 86 -14.40 6.84 -7.16
CA ASP A 86 -14.14 6.40 -8.53
C ASP A 86 -12.64 6.47 -8.85
N ILE A 87 -11.95 7.56 -8.46
CA ILE A 87 -10.48 7.69 -8.60
C ILE A 87 -9.74 6.60 -7.84
N LEU A 88 -10.19 6.25 -6.63
CA LEU A 88 -9.56 5.20 -5.82
C LEU A 88 -9.79 3.79 -6.37
N THR A 89 -10.88 3.60 -7.12
CA THR A 89 -11.25 2.30 -7.71
C THR A 89 -10.83 2.19 -9.17
N GLU A 90 -10.58 3.30 -9.84
CA GLU A 90 -10.13 3.36 -11.22
C GLU A 90 -8.71 2.79 -11.35
N GLY A 91 -8.57 1.64 -11.99
CA GLY A 91 -7.27 1.00 -12.27
C GLY A 91 -6.73 0.07 -11.19
N SER A 92 -7.42 -0.11 -10.07
CA SER A 92 -7.05 -1.11 -9.08
C SER A 92 -8.13 -2.18 -8.97
N GLY A 93 -7.89 -3.33 -9.53
CA GLY A 93 -8.53 -4.54 -9.01
C GLY A 93 -8.26 -4.55 -7.49
N SER A 94 -9.29 -4.74 -6.67
CA SER A 94 -9.15 -4.79 -5.21
C SER A 94 -8.36 -6.03 -4.74
N GLU A 95 -7.99 -6.90 -5.65
CA GLU A 95 -7.31 -8.17 -5.41
C GLU A 95 -5.92 -8.17 -6.05
N ILE A 96 -4.97 -8.70 -5.32
CA ILE A 96 -3.61 -8.96 -5.83
C ILE A 96 -3.72 -10.10 -6.84
N GLU A 97 -3.30 -9.86 -8.07
CA GLU A 97 -3.29 -10.90 -9.10
C GLU A 97 -2.20 -11.94 -8.82
N LEU A 98 -2.62 -13.13 -8.43
CA LEU A 98 -1.73 -14.27 -8.17
C LEU A 98 -1.77 -15.22 -9.34
N GLN A 99 -0.93 -15.01 -10.35
CA GLN A 99 -0.77 -15.87 -11.51
C GLN A 99 0.62 -16.54 -11.49
N GLY A 100 0.64 -17.82 -11.88
CA GLY A 100 1.85 -18.63 -11.88
C GLY A 100 2.19 -19.21 -10.50
N THR A 101 3.16 -20.12 -10.48
CA THR A 101 3.61 -20.83 -9.27
C THR A 101 5.13 -20.82 -9.22
N PRO A 102 5.72 -20.10 -8.25
CA PRO A 102 5.06 -19.22 -7.28
C PRO A 102 4.65 -17.86 -7.89
N ALA A 103 3.52 -17.30 -7.45
CA ALA A 103 3.29 -15.86 -7.57
C ALA A 103 4.18 -15.12 -6.58
N VAL A 104 4.66 -13.92 -6.92
CA VAL A 104 5.60 -13.16 -6.08
C VAL A 104 4.97 -11.89 -5.57
N ILE A 105 5.13 -11.63 -4.28
CA ILE A 105 4.77 -10.35 -3.65
C ILE A 105 6.03 -9.76 -3.02
N MET A 106 6.55 -8.68 -3.58
CA MET A 106 7.68 -7.94 -3.04
C MET A 106 7.18 -6.77 -2.18
N VAL A 107 7.52 -6.77 -0.90
CA VAL A 107 7.07 -5.75 0.05
C VAL A 107 8.17 -4.72 0.24
N ILE A 108 7.87 -3.47 -0.14
CA ILE A 108 8.79 -2.34 -0.08
C ILE A 108 8.28 -1.24 0.87
N GLY A 109 9.13 -0.31 1.24
CA GLY A 109 8.80 0.82 2.12
C GLY A 109 9.97 1.19 3.02
N VAL A 110 9.91 2.35 3.68
CA VAL A 110 10.98 2.81 4.57
C VAL A 110 11.05 1.99 5.86
N ASN A 111 12.15 2.11 6.62
CA ASN A 111 12.27 1.41 7.90
C ASN A 111 11.25 1.92 8.90
N GLY A 112 10.67 1.02 9.70
CA GLY A 112 9.72 1.35 10.76
C GLY A 112 8.26 1.50 10.32
N VAL A 113 7.93 1.47 9.01
CA VAL A 113 6.53 1.58 8.52
C VAL A 113 5.70 0.33 8.74
N GLY A 114 6.33 -0.82 9.07
CA GLY A 114 5.62 -2.07 9.36
C GLY A 114 5.68 -3.13 8.26
N LYS A 115 6.69 -3.11 7.37
CA LYS A 115 6.86 -4.14 6.31
C LYS A 115 6.82 -5.55 6.87
N THR A 116 7.72 -5.88 7.79
CA THR A 116 7.83 -7.21 8.42
C THR A 116 6.52 -7.65 9.08
N THR A 117 5.82 -6.73 9.74
CA THR A 117 4.50 -7.00 10.32
C THR A 117 3.44 -7.26 9.27
N SER A 118 3.47 -6.53 8.16
CA SER A 118 2.55 -6.71 7.04
C SER A 118 2.78 -8.05 6.35
N ILE A 119 4.03 -8.43 6.13
CA ILE A 119 4.41 -9.74 5.57
C ILE A 119 3.85 -10.88 6.42
N GLY A 120 4.03 -10.84 7.74
CA GLY A 120 3.50 -11.87 8.64
C GLY A 120 1.96 -11.98 8.56
N LYS A 121 1.25 -10.86 8.43
CA LYS A 121 -0.22 -10.85 8.27
C LYS A 121 -0.66 -11.38 6.91
N ILE A 122 0.02 -10.99 5.84
CA ILE A 122 -0.25 -11.45 4.48
C ILE A 122 0.01 -12.97 4.39
N ALA A 123 1.13 -13.45 4.95
CA ALA A 123 1.45 -14.87 5.01
C ALA A 123 0.34 -15.67 5.70
N ASN A 124 -0.09 -15.23 6.88
CA ASN A 124 -1.18 -15.88 7.61
C ASN A 124 -2.52 -15.84 6.85
N MET A 125 -2.82 -14.73 6.16
CA MET A 125 -4.03 -14.58 5.37
C MET A 125 -4.08 -15.62 4.23
N TYR A 126 -3.02 -15.74 3.44
CA TYR A 126 -2.99 -16.69 2.33
C TYR A 126 -2.91 -18.14 2.79
N ARG A 127 -2.19 -18.41 3.88
CA ARG A 127 -2.19 -19.75 4.48
C ARG A 127 -3.61 -20.17 4.93
N ASN A 128 -4.37 -19.26 5.52
CA ASN A 128 -5.76 -19.54 5.92
C ASN A 128 -6.69 -19.74 4.71
N GLN A 129 -6.30 -19.27 3.52
CA GLN A 129 -6.96 -19.56 2.24
C GLN A 129 -6.49 -20.88 1.61
N GLY A 130 -5.66 -21.67 2.32
CA GLY A 130 -5.14 -22.96 1.83
C GLY A 130 -3.97 -22.85 0.87
N LYS A 131 -3.34 -21.66 0.72
CA LYS A 131 -2.16 -21.48 -0.12
C LYS A 131 -0.87 -21.84 0.62
N SER A 132 0.06 -22.48 -0.07
CA SER A 132 1.42 -22.65 0.40
C SER A 132 2.21 -21.36 0.23
N VAL A 133 2.84 -20.89 1.32
CA VAL A 133 3.54 -19.60 1.37
C VAL A 133 4.98 -19.81 1.83
N LEU A 134 5.92 -19.12 1.17
CA LEU A 134 7.32 -19.04 1.55
C LEU A 134 7.73 -17.59 1.72
N ILE A 135 8.50 -17.28 2.76
CA ILE A 135 9.04 -15.94 3.01
C ILE A 135 10.52 -15.91 2.65
N ALA A 136 10.98 -14.86 1.97
CA ALA A 136 12.38 -14.55 1.71
C ALA A 136 12.79 -13.33 2.55
N ALA A 137 13.75 -13.51 3.48
CA ALA A 137 14.26 -12.46 4.35
C ALA A 137 15.39 -11.68 3.67
N ALA A 138 15.06 -10.77 2.75
CA ALA A 138 16.05 -10.01 2.00
C ALA A 138 16.40 -8.63 2.62
N ASP A 139 15.88 -8.26 3.80
CA ASP A 139 16.46 -7.18 4.64
C ASP A 139 17.66 -7.73 5.45
N THR A 140 18.72 -8.10 4.74
CA THR A 140 19.89 -8.79 5.31
C THR A 140 20.80 -7.89 6.15
N PHE A 141 20.61 -6.59 6.11
CA PHE A 141 21.45 -5.64 6.83
C PHE A 141 21.07 -5.43 8.29
N ARG A 142 19.98 -6.07 8.73
CA ARG A 142 19.43 -5.90 10.06
C ARG A 142 19.15 -7.26 10.69
N ALA A 143 20.08 -7.72 11.55
CA ALA A 143 19.90 -8.98 12.28
C ALA A 143 18.52 -9.05 12.97
N ALA A 144 18.15 -8.00 13.69
CA ALA A 144 16.84 -7.91 14.35
C ALA A 144 15.64 -7.98 13.41
N ALA A 145 15.78 -7.58 12.12
CA ALA A 145 14.69 -7.70 11.15
C ALA A 145 14.52 -9.17 10.71
N ILE A 146 15.62 -9.88 10.53
CA ILE A 146 15.61 -11.31 10.20
C ILE A 146 14.97 -12.10 11.36
N GLU A 147 15.42 -11.89 12.60
CA GLU A 147 14.86 -12.53 13.80
C GLU A 147 13.36 -12.22 13.97
N GLN A 148 12.97 -10.97 13.77
CA GLN A 148 11.56 -10.58 13.83
C GLN A 148 10.72 -11.29 12.76
N LEU A 149 11.26 -11.45 11.57
CA LEU A 149 10.57 -12.12 10.47
C LEU A 149 10.42 -13.62 10.73
N GLU A 150 11.40 -14.24 11.39
CA GLU A 150 11.32 -15.63 11.86
C GLU A 150 10.16 -15.83 12.83
N VAL A 151 10.04 -14.97 13.84
CA VAL A 151 8.91 -15.02 14.78
C VAL A 151 7.58 -14.90 14.06
N TRP A 152 7.50 -14.06 13.01
CA TRP A 152 6.29 -13.95 12.21
C TRP A 152 6.03 -15.18 11.34
N SER A 153 7.07 -15.79 10.76
CA SER A 153 6.94 -17.02 9.97
C SER A 153 6.45 -18.19 10.82
N GLU A 154 7.00 -18.35 12.02
CA GLU A 154 6.56 -19.35 12.99
C GLU A 154 5.09 -19.15 13.39
N ARG A 155 4.69 -17.91 13.74
CA ARG A 155 3.30 -17.57 14.09
C ARG A 155 2.33 -17.81 12.94
N ALA A 156 2.74 -17.52 11.72
CA ALA A 156 1.95 -17.78 10.53
C ALA A 156 2.00 -19.26 10.11
N GLY A 157 2.95 -20.05 10.65
CA GLY A 157 3.20 -21.45 10.30
C GLY A 157 3.60 -21.62 8.85
N VAL A 158 4.49 -20.76 8.36
CA VAL A 158 5.06 -20.77 7.00
C VAL A 158 6.58 -20.83 7.06
N ASP A 159 7.19 -21.39 6.03
CA ASP A 159 8.65 -21.48 5.94
C ASP A 159 9.29 -20.13 5.60
N ILE A 160 10.56 -19.98 6.00
CA ILE A 160 11.38 -18.80 5.70
C ILE A 160 12.73 -19.22 5.10
N ILE A 161 13.17 -18.50 4.06
CA ILE A 161 14.55 -18.56 3.55
C ILE A 161 15.27 -17.31 4.02
N LYS A 162 16.38 -17.52 4.69
CA LYS A 162 17.25 -16.49 5.24
C LYS A 162 18.72 -16.87 5.04
N GLN A 163 19.60 -15.88 5.09
CA GLN A 163 21.04 -16.06 5.18
C GLN A 163 21.58 -15.24 6.36
N GLN A 164 22.89 -15.26 6.55
CA GLN A 164 23.57 -14.49 7.61
C GLN A 164 23.40 -12.99 7.35
N GLU A 165 23.46 -12.20 8.44
CA GLU A 165 23.51 -10.75 8.35
C GLU A 165 24.62 -10.30 7.41
N GLY A 166 24.36 -9.30 6.58
CA GLY A 166 25.29 -8.78 5.58
C GLY A 166 25.36 -9.56 4.27
N SER A 167 24.64 -10.67 4.13
CA SER A 167 24.55 -11.40 2.86
C SER A 167 23.93 -10.53 1.75
N ASP A 168 24.22 -10.84 0.49
CA ASP A 168 23.59 -10.16 -0.65
C ASP A 168 22.08 -10.45 -0.68
N PRO A 169 21.20 -9.43 -0.57
CA PRO A 169 19.76 -9.61 -0.67
C PRO A 169 19.32 -10.38 -1.92
N ALA A 170 20.01 -10.15 -3.02
CA ALA A 170 19.73 -10.83 -4.29
C ALA A 170 20.04 -12.34 -4.24
N ALA A 171 21.03 -12.76 -3.46
CA ALA A 171 21.33 -14.19 -3.25
C ALA A 171 20.21 -14.84 -2.42
N VAL A 172 19.73 -14.19 -1.37
CA VAL A 172 18.57 -14.67 -0.59
C VAL A 172 17.34 -14.89 -1.47
N ILE A 173 17.04 -13.92 -2.34
CA ILE A 173 15.92 -14.04 -3.28
C ILE A 173 16.14 -15.19 -4.25
N TYR A 174 17.34 -15.38 -4.78
CA TYR A 174 17.64 -16.48 -5.68
C TYR A 174 17.42 -17.83 -5.01
N ASP A 175 17.92 -18.02 -3.78
CA ASP A 175 17.72 -19.24 -3.00
C ASP A 175 16.23 -19.47 -2.69
N ALA A 176 15.50 -18.41 -2.33
CA ALA A 176 14.07 -18.48 -2.06
C ALA A 176 13.26 -18.88 -3.30
N VAL A 177 13.61 -18.37 -4.49
CA VAL A 177 12.97 -18.76 -5.74
C VAL A 177 13.21 -20.25 -6.04
N ASN A 178 14.45 -20.74 -5.87
CA ASN A 178 14.77 -22.15 -6.09
C ASN A 178 14.02 -23.05 -5.10
N ALA A 179 13.98 -22.67 -3.83
CA ALA A 179 13.21 -23.37 -2.81
C ALA A 179 11.70 -23.37 -3.13
N ALA A 180 11.15 -22.23 -3.56
CA ALA A 180 9.76 -22.12 -3.93
C ALA A 180 9.38 -23.00 -5.13
N LYS A 181 10.22 -23.04 -6.17
CA LYS A 181 10.05 -23.94 -7.33
C LYS A 181 10.08 -25.41 -6.91
N SER A 182 11.09 -25.82 -6.13
CA SER A 182 11.28 -27.22 -5.73
C SER A 182 10.18 -27.74 -4.80
N ARG A 183 9.56 -26.84 -4.01
CA ARG A 183 8.49 -27.18 -3.05
C ARG A 183 7.10 -26.92 -3.61
N ASN A 184 6.95 -26.48 -4.85
CA ASN A 184 5.68 -26.08 -5.47
C ASN A 184 4.89 -25.07 -4.61
N ILE A 185 5.58 -24.03 -4.13
CA ILE A 185 4.99 -22.97 -3.32
C ILE A 185 4.07 -22.11 -4.19
N ASP A 186 2.87 -21.77 -3.70
CA ASP A 186 1.93 -20.91 -4.40
C ASP A 186 2.37 -19.45 -4.37
N ILE A 187 2.89 -18.98 -3.23
CA ILE A 187 3.20 -17.56 -3.01
C ILE A 187 4.57 -17.39 -2.35
N LEU A 188 5.41 -16.57 -2.99
CA LEU A 188 6.70 -16.12 -2.44
C LEU A 188 6.58 -14.66 -1.97
N LEU A 189 6.69 -14.45 -0.65
CA LEU A 189 6.73 -13.12 -0.03
C LEU A 189 8.17 -12.67 0.17
N CYS A 190 8.55 -11.53 -0.40
CA CYS A 190 9.91 -10.99 -0.29
C CYS A 190 9.92 -9.78 0.64
N ASP A 191 10.59 -9.89 1.83
CA ASP A 191 10.93 -8.72 2.65
C ASP A 191 12.14 -8.01 2.05
N THR A 192 12.13 -6.69 2.05
CA THR A 192 13.22 -5.88 1.48
C THR A 192 13.71 -4.82 2.46
N ALA A 193 14.95 -4.38 2.28
CA ALA A 193 15.49 -3.26 3.02
C ALA A 193 14.67 -1.97 2.81
N GLY A 194 14.70 -1.08 3.78
CA GLY A 194 13.95 0.19 3.72
C GLY A 194 14.77 1.41 4.12
N ARG A 195 16.05 1.48 3.70
CA ARG A 195 17.01 2.53 4.10
C ARG A 195 16.86 3.78 3.26
N LEU A 196 16.02 4.74 3.72
CA LEU A 196 15.75 5.99 2.99
C LEU A 196 16.98 6.91 2.89
N HIS A 197 17.88 6.88 3.88
CA HIS A 197 19.08 7.71 3.90
C HIS A 197 20.09 7.35 2.80
N ASN A 198 19.99 6.16 2.20
CA ASN A 198 20.78 5.74 1.05
C ASN A 198 19.88 5.36 -0.13
N LYS A 199 19.03 6.31 -0.55
CA LYS A 199 17.97 6.10 -1.55
C LYS A 199 18.48 5.50 -2.86
N LYS A 200 19.65 5.97 -3.35
CA LYS A 200 20.22 5.48 -4.62
C LYS A 200 20.56 4.00 -4.55
N ASN A 201 21.30 3.59 -3.51
CA ASN A 201 21.72 2.21 -3.34
C ASN A 201 20.51 1.28 -3.09
N LEU A 202 19.53 1.74 -2.31
CA LEU A 202 18.29 1.00 -2.10
C LEU A 202 17.55 0.73 -3.41
N MET A 203 17.42 1.73 -4.27
CA MET A 203 16.75 1.56 -5.56
C MET A 203 17.51 0.61 -6.50
N GLU A 204 18.85 0.63 -6.49
CA GLU A 204 19.64 -0.33 -7.28
C GLU A 204 19.50 -1.77 -6.72
N GLU A 205 19.45 -1.92 -5.41
CA GLU A 205 19.20 -3.21 -4.74
C GLU A 205 17.81 -3.78 -5.13
N LEU A 206 16.76 -2.96 -5.03
CA LEU A 206 15.41 -3.36 -5.43
C LEU A 206 15.31 -3.71 -6.92
N LYS A 207 15.99 -2.96 -7.79
CA LYS A 207 16.09 -3.28 -9.23
C LYS A 207 16.80 -4.63 -9.46
N LYS A 208 17.88 -4.90 -8.71
CA LYS A 208 18.61 -6.16 -8.80
C LYS A 208 17.72 -7.35 -8.40
N ILE A 209 17.01 -7.22 -7.27
CA ILE A 209 16.03 -8.22 -6.83
C ILE A 209 14.97 -8.45 -7.90
N TYR A 210 14.33 -7.39 -8.39
CA TYR A 210 13.27 -7.49 -9.39
C TYR A 210 13.76 -8.12 -10.72
N LYS A 211 15.00 -7.83 -11.12
CA LYS A 211 15.63 -8.45 -12.29
C LYS A 211 15.81 -9.96 -12.12
N ILE A 212 16.20 -10.42 -10.92
CA ILE A 212 16.31 -11.83 -10.61
C ILE A 212 14.94 -12.50 -10.67
N LEU A 213 13.93 -11.92 -10.03
CA LEU A 213 12.57 -12.43 -10.05
C LEU A 213 12.03 -12.57 -11.48
N ASN A 214 12.27 -11.58 -12.35
CA ASN A 214 11.85 -11.64 -13.76
C ASN A 214 12.58 -12.72 -14.56
N ARG A 215 13.88 -12.90 -14.30
CA ARG A 215 14.68 -13.91 -14.98
C ARG A 215 14.29 -15.32 -14.58
N GLU A 216 14.14 -15.55 -13.28
CA GLU A 216 13.91 -16.89 -12.72
C GLU A 216 12.44 -17.32 -12.78
N LEU A 217 11.51 -16.38 -12.80
CA LEU A 217 10.06 -16.61 -12.80
C LEU A 217 9.36 -15.82 -13.92
N PRO A 218 9.70 -16.03 -15.20
CA PRO A 218 9.19 -15.19 -16.30
C PRO A 218 7.66 -15.20 -16.43
N ASN A 219 7.00 -16.30 -16.07
CA ASN A 219 5.56 -16.52 -16.24
C ASN A 219 4.74 -16.29 -14.97
N SER A 220 5.36 -15.84 -13.89
CA SER A 220 4.70 -15.59 -12.62
C SER A 220 4.33 -14.11 -12.48
N SER A 221 3.21 -13.81 -11.84
CA SER A 221 2.88 -12.44 -11.42
C SER A 221 3.89 -11.96 -10.37
N LYS A 222 4.20 -10.67 -10.42
CA LYS A 222 5.14 -10.00 -9.51
C LYS A 222 4.51 -8.70 -9.05
N GLU A 223 3.86 -8.78 -7.91
CA GLU A 223 3.24 -7.64 -7.27
C GLU A 223 4.24 -6.90 -6.36
N VAL A 224 4.21 -5.59 -6.37
CA VAL A 224 5.03 -4.75 -5.51
C VAL A 224 4.12 -3.99 -4.55
N LEU A 225 4.14 -4.36 -3.29
CA LEU A 225 3.36 -3.71 -2.25
C LEU A 225 4.20 -2.64 -1.53
N LEU A 226 3.82 -1.39 -1.69
CA LEU A 226 4.38 -0.30 -0.91
C LEU A 226 3.66 -0.21 0.45
N VAL A 227 4.42 -0.44 1.53
CA VAL A 227 3.93 -0.18 2.89
C VAL A 227 4.35 1.23 3.27
N ASP A 228 3.37 2.09 3.47
CA ASP A 228 3.56 3.45 3.97
C ASP A 228 2.69 3.68 5.21
N ARG A 229 3.21 4.50 6.12
CA ARG A 229 2.50 4.92 7.32
C ARG A 229 2.55 6.44 7.38
N LYS A 230 1.46 7.09 7.02
CA LYS A 230 1.30 8.49 7.30
C LYS A 230 1.25 8.67 8.82
N SER A 231 2.31 9.23 9.41
CA SER A 231 2.23 9.68 10.79
C SER A 231 1.35 10.95 10.79
N VAL A 232 0.18 10.83 11.39
CA VAL A 232 -0.59 12.01 11.76
C VAL A 232 0.14 12.63 12.95
N VAL A 233 0.82 13.75 12.70
CA VAL A 233 1.35 14.62 13.75
C VAL A 233 0.20 15.40 14.36
#